data_adce540d26683ddb37826f28043b79e6
#
_entry.id   adce540d26683ddb37826f28043b79e6
#
_cell.length_a   1.000
_cell.length_b   1.000
_cell.length_c   1.000
_cell.angle_alpha   90.00
_cell.angle_beta   90.00
_cell.angle_gamma   90.00
#
_symmetry.space_group_name_H-M   'P 1'
#
loop_
_entity.id
_entity.type
_entity.pdbx_description
1 polymer ?
#
loop_
_entity_poly.entity_id
_entity_poly.type
_entity_poly.pdbx_seq_one_letter_code
_entity_poly.pdbx_strand_id
1 'polypeptide(L)'
;VNILETIVAQKRLEVAKLPARIIAAGDLRDAMLEHGERRDFFAALANPRVGDIGLIAEVKKASPSKGVICPDFDAVRIAKEYEAAGASCLSVLTDETFFQGSLDCLRAIRQAVSLPLLRKDFIIDERQILEAIEWGADAILLIVAILDDDRLKHFHALGTEAGLAVLVEVHDEAEMDRALAIGAPLIGVNNRNLKDFVVDLGVTERLSKMLRPSTLLVAESGISTRADVERLKASGSRAILVGESLMRSGDIASAVGFLIGK
;
A
#
# COMPACT_ATOMS: atom_id res chain seq x y z
N VAL A 1 -1.11 -16.56 19.51
CA VAL A 1 -0.97 -16.50 18.04
C VAL A 1 -1.02 -15.05 17.65
N ASN A 2 0.00 -14.58 16.96
CA ASN A 2 0.09 -13.20 16.45
C ASN A 2 -0.97 -13.00 15.36
N ILE A 3 -1.62 -11.84 15.31
CA ILE A 3 -2.65 -11.54 14.29
C ILE A 3 -2.11 -11.72 12.86
N LEU A 4 -0.87 -11.35 12.61
CA LEU A 4 -0.22 -11.51 11.31
C LEU A 4 -0.12 -12.99 10.90
N GLU A 5 0.24 -13.88 11.82
CA GLU A 5 0.27 -15.33 11.58
C GLU A 5 -1.12 -15.87 11.26
N THR A 6 -2.16 -15.38 11.95
CA THR A 6 -3.56 -15.74 11.69
C THR A 6 -3.98 -15.31 10.29
N ILE A 7 -3.63 -14.08 9.88
CA ILE A 7 -3.93 -13.55 8.54
C ILE A 7 -3.21 -14.38 7.47
N VAL A 8 -1.92 -14.66 7.66
CA VAL A 8 -1.14 -15.47 6.71
C VAL A 8 -1.68 -16.89 6.59
N ALA A 9 -2.11 -17.49 7.71
CA ALA A 9 -2.73 -18.83 7.68
C ALA A 9 -4.03 -18.83 6.85
N GLN A 10 -4.89 -17.83 7.04
CA GLN A 10 -6.09 -17.64 6.23
C GLN A 10 -5.75 -17.40 4.76
N LYS A 11 -4.76 -16.55 4.47
CA LYS A 11 -4.33 -16.26 3.11
C LYS A 11 -3.81 -17.49 2.37
N ARG A 12 -3.15 -18.42 3.06
CA ARG A 12 -2.76 -19.72 2.48
C ARG A 12 -3.96 -20.54 2.03
N LEU A 13 -5.07 -20.51 2.77
CA LEU A 13 -6.31 -21.18 2.38
C LEU A 13 -6.97 -20.52 1.16
N GLU A 14 -6.87 -19.21 1.04
CA GLU A 14 -7.38 -18.46 -0.11
C GLU A 14 -6.56 -18.78 -1.36
N VAL A 15 -5.23 -18.67 -1.26
CA VAL A 15 -4.29 -18.99 -2.35
C VAL A 15 -4.42 -20.43 -2.84
N ALA A 16 -4.71 -21.38 -1.93
CA ALA A 16 -4.91 -22.77 -2.31
C ALA A 16 -6.12 -23.01 -3.24
N LYS A 17 -7.06 -22.04 -3.30
CA LYS A 17 -8.22 -22.09 -4.21
C LYS A 17 -7.93 -21.49 -5.59
N LEU A 18 -6.83 -20.74 -5.73
CA LEU A 18 -6.43 -20.20 -7.01
C LEU A 18 -5.98 -21.31 -7.98
N PRO A 19 -6.22 -21.18 -9.28
CA PRO A 19 -5.76 -22.15 -10.28
C PRO A 19 -4.27 -22.45 -10.12
N ALA A 20 -3.93 -23.74 -10.15
CA ALA A 20 -2.53 -24.16 -10.06
C ALA A 20 -1.82 -23.82 -11.38
N ARG A 21 -0.95 -22.81 -11.35
CA ARG A 21 -0.09 -22.43 -12.48
C ARG A 21 1.18 -21.76 -11.96
N ILE A 22 2.25 -21.91 -12.73
CA ILE A 22 3.48 -21.16 -12.53
C ILE A 22 3.31 -19.84 -13.28
N ILE A 23 3.61 -18.73 -12.62
CA ILE A 23 3.51 -17.39 -13.19
C ILE A 23 4.90 -16.93 -13.63
N ALA A 24 5.07 -16.67 -14.92
CA ALA A 24 6.27 -16.06 -15.46
C ALA A 24 6.07 -14.55 -15.67
N ALA A 25 7.17 -13.80 -15.76
CA ALA A 25 7.11 -12.35 -16.04
C ALA A 25 6.40 -12.05 -17.38
N GLY A 26 6.45 -12.97 -18.34
CA GLY A 26 5.68 -12.89 -19.61
C GLY A 26 4.18 -12.84 -19.38
N ASP A 27 3.65 -13.75 -18.56
CA ASP A 27 2.21 -13.81 -18.24
C ASP A 27 1.71 -12.49 -17.62
N LEU A 28 2.52 -11.90 -16.76
CA LEU A 28 2.17 -10.63 -16.11
C LEU A 28 2.23 -9.45 -17.08
N ARG A 29 3.22 -9.43 -18.00
CA ARG A 29 3.29 -8.39 -19.05
C ARG A 29 2.12 -8.48 -20.02
N ASP A 30 1.73 -9.68 -20.42
CA ASP A 30 0.58 -9.90 -21.28
C ASP A 30 -0.71 -9.43 -20.60
N ALA A 31 -0.91 -9.79 -19.33
CA ALA A 31 -2.03 -9.29 -18.53
C ALA A 31 -2.02 -7.76 -18.42
N MET A 32 -0.86 -7.12 -18.24
CA MET A 32 -0.75 -5.66 -18.22
C MET A 32 -1.16 -5.01 -19.54
N LEU A 33 -0.82 -5.64 -20.68
CA LEU A 33 -1.22 -5.14 -21.99
C LEU A 33 -2.72 -5.29 -22.24
N GLU A 34 -3.34 -6.36 -21.74
CA GLU A 34 -4.77 -6.62 -21.90
C GLU A 34 -5.65 -5.70 -21.04
N HIS A 35 -5.17 -5.29 -19.86
CA HIS A 35 -5.97 -4.52 -18.89
C HIS A 35 -5.85 -2.99 -19.02
N GLY A 36 -5.19 -2.50 -20.07
CA GLY A 36 -5.20 -1.10 -20.48
C GLY A 36 -4.06 -0.25 -19.91
N GLU A 37 -4.21 1.07 -20.01
CA GLU A 37 -3.16 2.04 -19.70
C GLU A 37 -2.75 1.96 -18.22
N ARG A 38 -1.45 1.75 -18.01
CA ARG A 38 -0.82 1.77 -16.70
C ARG A 38 -0.69 3.20 -16.19
N ARG A 39 -1.00 3.39 -14.90
CA ARG A 39 -0.79 4.64 -14.18
C ARG A 39 0.51 4.55 -13.38
N ASP A 40 1.37 5.55 -13.51
CA ASP A 40 2.68 5.53 -12.84
C ASP A 40 2.55 5.90 -11.37
N PHE A 41 2.46 4.87 -10.53
CA PHE A 41 2.33 4.99 -9.08
C PHE A 41 3.54 5.68 -8.45
N PHE A 42 4.77 5.32 -8.90
CA PHE A 42 5.99 5.89 -8.35
C PHE A 42 6.12 7.38 -8.70
N ALA A 43 5.90 7.73 -9.97
CA ALA A 43 5.98 9.13 -10.41
C ALA A 43 4.92 10.01 -9.75
N ALA A 44 3.70 9.49 -9.52
CA ALA A 44 2.64 10.21 -8.82
C ALA A 44 3.00 10.54 -7.36
N LEU A 45 3.74 9.67 -6.68
CA LEU A 45 4.25 9.92 -5.33
C LEU A 45 5.46 10.85 -5.32
N ALA A 46 6.38 10.65 -6.27
CA ALA A 46 7.59 11.46 -6.37
C ALA A 46 7.31 12.93 -6.72
N ASN A 47 6.22 13.17 -7.46
CA ASN A 47 5.82 14.48 -7.98
C ASN A 47 4.32 14.70 -7.73
N PRO A 48 3.89 14.95 -6.49
CA PRO A 48 2.48 15.15 -6.16
C PRO A 48 1.94 16.39 -6.90
N ARG A 49 0.75 16.23 -7.50
CA ARG A 49 0.09 17.34 -8.22
C ARG A 49 -0.44 18.43 -7.30
N VAL A 50 -0.72 18.08 -6.05
CA VAL A 50 -1.27 18.97 -5.03
C VAL A 50 -0.53 18.74 -3.72
N GLY A 51 -0.27 19.83 -2.98
CA GLY A 51 0.44 19.74 -1.71
C GLY A 51 1.95 19.58 -1.87
N ASP A 52 2.62 19.29 -0.78
CA ASP A 52 4.08 19.23 -0.66
C ASP A 52 4.62 17.85 -0.24
N ILE A 53 3.74 16.85 -0.22
CA ILE A 53 4.04 15.45 0.06
C ILE A 53 3.10 14.53 -0.73
N GLY A 54 3.61 13.40 -1.22
CA GLY A 54 2.79 12.38 -1.86
C GLY A 54 1.81 11.74 -0.85
N LEU A 55 0.53 11.63 -1.21
CA LEU A 55 -0.47 10.98 -0.39
C LEU A 55 -1.01 9.72 -1.07
N ILE A 56 -0.82 8.57 -0.42
CA ILE A 56 -1.55 7.34 -0.69
C ILE A 56 -2.75 7.33 0.26
N ALA A 57 -3.93 7.67 -0.25
CA ALA A 57 -5.15 7.66 0.55
C ALA A 57 -5.76 6.24 0.56
N GLU A 58 -5.97 5.68 1.76
CA GLU A 58 -6.40 4.29 1.91
C GLU A 58 -7.92 4.18 2.03
N VAL A 59 -8.52 3.42 1.12
CA VAL A 59 -9.93 3.04 1.12
C VAL A 59 -10.08 1.77 1.96
N LYS A 60 -10.58 1.91 3.20
CA LYS A 60 -10.64 0.86 4.20
C LYS A 60 -11.94 0.87 4.99
N LYS A 61 -12.70 -0.23 4.94
CA LYS A 61 -13.96 -0.39 5.69
C LYS A 61 -13.73 -0.75 7.14
N ALA A 62 -12.84 -1.70 7.40
CA ALA A 62 -12.59 -2.27 8.72
C ALA A 62 -11.11 -2.60 8.93
N SER A 63 -10.72 -2.86 10.16
CA SER A 63 -9.41 -3.43 10.51
C SER A 63 -9.49 -4.32 11.74
N PRO A 64 -8.56 -5.29 11.94
CA PRO A 64 -8.54 -6.17 13.10
C PRO A 64 -8.48 -5.43 14.44
N SER A 65 -7.74 -4.32 14.48
CA SER A 65 -7.53 -3.55 15.72
C SER A 65 -8.67 -2.59 16.08
N LYS A 66 -9.53 -2.20 15.12
CA LYS A 66 -10.55 -1.15 15.30
C LYS A 66 -11.96 -1.59 14.92
N GLY A 67 -12.13 -2.80 14.37
CA GLY A 67 -13.41 -3.25 13.81
C GLY A 67 -13.83 -2.40 12.61
N VAL A 68 -15.12 -2.18 12.44
CA VAL A 68 -15.68 -1.34 11.36
C VAL A 68 -15.32 0.13 11.61
N ILE A 69 -14.59 0.74 10.68
CA ILE A 69 -14.15 2.13 10.73
C ILE A 69 -15.16 3.04 10.05
N CYS A 70 -15.73 2.59 8.90
CA CYS A 70 -16.69 3.31 8.12
C CYS A 70 -17.95 2.45 7.93
N PRO A 71 -19.02 2.66 8.73
CA PRO A 71 -20.26 1.90 8.59
C PRO A 71 -20.98 2.14 7.25
N ASP A 72 -20.96 3.38 6.78
CA ASP A 72 -21.55 3.81 5.48
C ASP A 72 -20.47 3.78 4.37
N PHE A 73 -19.90 2.60 4.17
CA PHE A 73 -18.78 2.39 3.26
C PHE A 73 -19.23 2.29 1.81
N ASP A 74 -18.87 3.29 1.02
CA ASP A 74 -18.96 3.29 -0.45
C ASP A 74 -17.55 3.56 -1.02
N ALA A 75 -16.90 2.50 -1.50
CA ALA A 75 -15.53 2.54 -1.97
C ALA A 75 -15.33 3.53 -3.14
N VAL A 76 -16.28 3.59 -4.07
CA VAL A 76 -16.22 4.46 -5.25
C VAL A 76 -16.40 5.92 -4.87
N ARG A 77 -17.37 6.23 -4.02
CA ARG A 77 -17.61 7.59 -3.51
C ARG A 77 -16.36 8.10 -2.79
N ILE A 78 -15.83 7.32 -1.86
CA ILE A 78 -14.62 7.67 -1.09
C ILE A 78 -13.42 7.89 -2.02
N ALA A 79 -13.20 7.02 -3.01
CA ALA A 79 -12.11 7.15 -3.96
C ALA A 79 -12.19 8.44 -4.78
N LYS A 80 -13.40 8.83 -5.24
CA LYS A 80 -13.64 10.09 -5.95
C LYS A 80 -13.40 11.31 -5.06
N GLU A 81 -13.80 11.25 -3.80
CA GLU A 81 -13.56 12.32 -2.83
C GLU A 81 -12.04 12.49 -2.58
N TYR A 82 -11.28 11.39 -2.44
CA TYR A 82 -9.82 11.43 -2.33
C TYR A 82 -9.15 12.03 -3.57
N GLU A 83 -9.58 11.62 -4.78
CA GLU A 83 -9.06 12.18 -6.02
C GLU A 83 -9.32 13.68 -6.14
N ALA A 84 -10.54 14.12 -5.88
CA ALA A 84 -10.94 15.53 -5.90
C ALA A 84 -10.20 16.36 -4.84
N ALA A 85 -9.91 15.78 -3.69
CA ALA A 85 -9.19 16.43 -2.59
C ALA A 85 -7.68 16.58 -2.89
N GLY A 86 -7.11 15.79 -3.81
CA GLY A 86 -5.72 15.90 -4.25
C GLY A 86 -4.81 14.77 -3.81
N ALA A 87 -5.34 13.61 -3.44
CA ALA A 87 -4.53 12.40 -3.24
C ALA A 87 -3.66 12.10 -4.48
N SER A 88 -2.46 11.58 -4.28
CA SER A 88 -1.54 11.20 -5.36
C SER A 88 -1.86 9.80 -5.89
N CYS A 89 -2.16 8.87 -4.98
CA CYS A 89 -2.48 7.48 -5.26
C CYS A 89 -3.56 7.00 -4.28
N LEU A 90 -4.17 5.85 -4.58
CA LEU A 90 -5.07 5.18 -3.65
C LEU A 90 -4.51 3.83 -3.23
N SER A 91 -4.73 3.46 -1.97
CA SER A 91 -4.53 2.11 -1.44
C SER A 91 -5.89 1.48 -1.23
N VAL A 92 -6.14 0.31 -1.82
CA VAL A 92 -7.42 -0.38 -1.73
C VAL A 92 -7.24 -1.71 -1.00
N LEU A 93 -7.88 -1.86 0.16
CA LEU A 93 -7.90 -3.12 0.90
C LEU A 93 -8.67 -4.17 0.10
N THR A 94 -8.03 -5.31 -0.17
CA THR A 94 -8.66 -6.43 -0.88
C THR A 94 -8.83 -7.67 -0.01
N ASP A 95 -8.26 -7.69 1.21
CA ASP A 95 -8.52 -8.75 2.18
C ASP A 95 -9.96 -8.70 2.70
N GLU A 96 -10.71 -9.80 2.51
CA GLU A 96 -12.12 -9.89 2.87
C GLU A 96 -12.32 -10.19 4.35
N THR A 97 -11.58 -11.16 4.88
CA THR A 97 -11.81 -11.73 6.21
C THR A 97 -11.54 -10.73 7.33
N PHE A 98 -10.43 -10.02 7.26
CA PHE A 98 -9.95 -9.16 8.36
C PHE A 98 -10.20 -7.67 8.13
N PHE A 99 -10.31 -7.24 6.88
CA PHE A 99 -10.47 -5.84 6.52
C PHE A 99 -11.79 -5.51 5.82
N GLN A 100 -12.62 -6.52 5.54
CA GLN A 100 -13.87 -6.39 4.79
C GLN A 100 -13.69 -5.64 3.46
N GLY A 101 -12.54 -5.82 2.82
CA GLY A 101 -12.22 -5.35 1.49
C GLY A 101 -12.68 -6.33 0.42
N SER A 102 -12.40 -6.05 -0.85
CA SER A 102 -12.59 -7.00 -1.94
C SER A 102 -11.86 -6.57 -3.21
N LEU A 103 -11.60 -7.51 -4.11
CA LEU A 103 -11.11 -7.23 -5.45
C LEU A 103 -12.15 -6.48 -6.29
N ASP A 104 -13.45 -6.71 -6.05
CA ASP A 104 -14.53 -5.93 -6.71
C ASP A 104 -14.44 -4.44 -6.38
N CYS A 105 -14.09 -4.07 -5.14
CA CYS A 105 -13.81 -2.68 -4.78
C CYS A 105 -12.65 -2.10 -5.59
N LEU A 106 -11.55 -2.86 -5.76
CA LEU A 106 -10.41 -2.43 -6.55
C LEU A 106 -10.80 -2.16 -8.01
N ARG A 107 -11.54 -3.09 -8.63
CA ARG A 107 -12.03 -2.96 -10.01
C ARG A 107 -12.99 -1.78 -10.17
N ALA A 108 -13.93 -1.62 -9.25
CA ALA A 108 -14.89 -0.52 -9.29
C ALA A 108 -14.20 0.85 -9.16
N ILE A 109 -13.21 0.97 -8.28
CA ILE A 109 -12.40 2.18 -8.12
C ILE A 109 -11.58 2.43 -9.39
N ARG A 110 -10.95 1.39 -9.98
CA ARG A 110 -10.18 1.52 -11.24
C ARG A 110 -10.97 2.18 -12.35
N GLN A 111 -12.26 1.84 -12.45
CA GLN A 111 -13.18 2.37 -13.47
C GLN A 111 -13.66 3.80 -13.15
N ALA A 112 -13.61 4.21 -11.89
CA ALA A 112 -14.24 5.44 -11.40
C ALA A 112 -13.28 6.63 -11.25
N VAL A 113 -11.97 6.40 -11.10
CA VAL A 113 -10.94 7.43 -10.86
C VAL A 113 -9.75 7.26 -11.79
N SER A 114 -8.93 8.31 -11.91
CA SER A 114 -7.71 8.31 -12.72
C SER A 114 -6.41 8.08 -11.92
N LEU A 115 -6.48 8.04 -10.59
CA LEU A 115 -5.33 7.85 -9.72
C LEU A 115 -4.74 6.44 -9.82
N PRO A 116 -3.41 6.28 -9.69
CA PRO A 116 -2.77 4.97 -9.56
C PRO A 116 -3.27 4.23 -8.31
N LEU A 117 -3.43 2.90 -8.43
CA LEU A 117 -4.02 2.05 -7.39
C LEU A 117 -3.02 1.03 -6.85
N LEU A 118 -2.88 0.98 -5.53
CA LEU A 118 -2.17 -0.06 -4.80
C LEU A 118 -3.16 -1.13 -4.33
N ARG A 119 -2.94 -2.40 -4.70
CA ARG A 119 -3.58 -3.53 -4.02
C ARG A 119 -2.95 -3.69 -2.64
N LYS A 120 -3.70 -3.38 -1.60
CA LYS A 120 -3.29 -3.55 -0.19
C LYS A 120 -3.80 -4.88 0.31
N ASP A 121 -2.93 -5.88 0.29
CA ASP A 121 -3.23 -7.26 0.66
C ASP A 121 -1.96 -7.95 1.18
N PHE A 122 -2.09 -9.19 1.67
CA PHE A 122 -0.98 -10.03 2.14
C PHE A 122 -0.55 -10.97 1.01
N ILE A 123 0.40 -10.53 0.21
CA ILE A 123 0.90 -11.31 -0.95
C ILE A 123 1.93 -12.33 -0.47
N ILE A 124 1.61 -13.61 -0.65
CA ILE A 124 2.43 -14.76 -0.28
C ILE A 124 2.64 -15.76 -1.43
N ASP A 125 2.08 -15.45 -2.60
CA ASP A 125 2.10 -16.31 -3.79
C ASP A 125 2.08 -15.45 -5.06
N GLU A 126 2.83 -15.87 -6.09
CA GLU A 126 2.96 -15.15 -7.36
C GLU A 126 1.63 -15.01 -8.13
N ARG A 127 0.68 -15.93 -7.94
CA ARG A 127 -0.65 -15.86 -8.54
C ARG A 127 -1.45 -14.65 -8.07
N GLN A 128 -1.20 -14.17 -6.85
CA GLN A 128 -1.82 -12.94 -6.35
C GLN A 128 -1.28 -11.68 -7.06
N ILE A 129 -0.05 -11.73 -7.62
CA ILE A 129 0.51 -10.65 -8.43
C ILE A 129 -0.22 -10.55 -9.77
N LEU A 130 -0.45 -11.71 -10.43
CA LEU A 130 -1.27 -11.76 -11.65
C LEU A 130 -2.68 -11.24 -11.38
N GLU A 131 -3.32 -11.75 -10.32
CA GLU A 131 -4.65 -11.32 -9.91
C GLU A 131 -4.71 -9.80 -9.66
N ALA A 132 -3.67 -9.20 -9.04
CA ALA A 132 -3.62 -7.74 -8.85
C ALA A 132 -3.70 -6.98 -10.19
N ILE A 133 -2.98 -7.44 -11.21
CA ILE A 133 -3.00 -6.85 -12.56
C ILE A 133 -4.39 -7.01 -13.19
N GLU A 134 -4.93 -8.23 -13.19
CA GLU A 134 -6.23 -8.56 -13.77
C GLU A 134 -7.38 -7.75 -13.14
N TRP A 135 -7.22 -7.33 -11.88
CA TRP A 135 -8.18 -6.51 -11.16
C TRP A 135 -7.88 -5.01 -11.20
N GLY A 136 -6.81 -4.59 -11.88
CA GLY A 136 -6.53 -3.20 -12.22
C GLY A 136 -5.63 -2.45 -11.24
N ALA A 137 -4.76 -3.14 -10.50
CA ALA A 137 -3.72 -2.51 -9.70
C ALA A 137 -2.56 -2.00 -10.55
N ASP A 138 -2.00 -0.86 -10.18
CA ASP A 138 -0.75 -0.30 -10.74
C ASP A 138 0.44 -0.58 -9.79
N ALA A 139 0.14 -0.96 -8.55
CA ALA A 139 1.13 -1.27 -7.53
C ALA A 139 0.65 -2.44 -6.64
N ILE A 140 1.63 -3.14 -6.08
CA ILE A 140 1.43 -4.20 -5.08
C ILE A 140 2.20 -3.92 -3.80
N LEU A 141 1.76 -4.54 -2.69
CA LEU A 141 2.44 -4.51 -1.40
C LEU A 141 3.19 -5.82 -1.18
N LEU A 142 4.47 -5.73 -0.82
CA LEU A 142 5.23 -6.86 -0.27
C LEU A 142 5.63 -6.54 1.17
N ILE A 143 5.15 -7.35 2.11
CA ILE A 143 5.44 -7.19 3.55
C ILE A 143 6.63 -8.09 3.89
N VAL A 144 7.77 -7.49 4.26
CA VAL A 144 9.00 -8.23 4.55
C VAL A 144 8.82 -9.24 5.67
N ALA A 145 8.02 -8.90 6.69
CA ALA A 145 7.75 -9.76 7.85
C ALA A 145 7.13 -11.13 7.52
N ILE A 146 6.44 -11.27 6.37
CA ILE A 146 5.73 -12.51 6.00
C ILE A 146 6.39 -13.31 4.86
N LEU A 147 7.47 -12.78 4.29
CA LEU A 147 8.20 -13.38 3.17
C LEU A 147 9.61 -13.78 3.61
N ASP A 148 10.07 -14.95 3.19
CA ASP A 148 11.49 -15.28 3.21
C ASP A 148 12.26 -14.49 2.13
N ASP A 149 13.60 -14.53 2.15
CA ASP A 149 14.44 -13.74 1.26
C ASP A 149 14.27 -14.13 -0.21
N ASP A 150 14.10 -15.42 -0.49
CA ASP A 150 13.93 -15.92 -1.85
C ASP A 150 12.61 -15.45 -2.45
N ARG A 151 11.52 -15.55 -1.69
CA ARG A 151 10.19 -15.05 -2.12
C ARG A 151 10.15 -13.54 -2.24
N LEU A 152 10.73 -12.82 -1.27
CA LEU A 152 10.80 -11.36 -1.32
C LEU A 152 11.50 -10.89 -2.59
N LYS A 153 12.67 -11.45 -2.88
CA LYS A 153 13.46 -11.16 -4.09
C LYS A 153 12.70 -11.55 -5.36
N HIS A 154 12.12 -12.75 -5.38
CA HIS A 154 11.39 -13.27 -6.54
C HIS A 154 10.16 -12.42 -6.86
N PHE A 155 9.31 -12.14 -5.88
CA PHE A 155 8.08 -11.37 -6.08
C PHE A 155 8.37 -9.90 -6.44
N HIS A 156 9.42 -9.31 -5.82
CA HIS A 156 9.86 -7.97 -6.18
C HIS A 156 10.32 -7.89 -7.64
N ALA A 157 11.17 -8.83 -8.08
CA ALA A 157 11.64 -8.90 -9.45
C ALA A 157 10.47 -9.11 -10.42
N LEU A 158 9.59 -10.08 -10.13
CA LEU A 158 8.45 -10.43 -10.95
C LEU A 158 7.49 -9.25 -11.14
N GLY A 159 7.12 -8.56 -10.06
CA GLY A 159 6.26 -7.36 -10.12
C GLY A 159 6.92 -6.22 -10.88
N THR A 160 8.21 -5.97 -10.64
CA THR A 160 8.96 -4.90 -11.31
C THR A 160 9.13 -5.18 -12.82
N GLU A 161 9.46 -6.41 -13.21
CA GLU A 161 9.58 -6.81 -14.62
C GLU A 161 8.24 -6.74 -15.37
N ALA A 162 7.13 -7.04 -14.67
CA ALA A 162 5.79 -6.83 -15.21
C ALA A 162 5.45 -5.34 -15.38
N GLY A 163 6.16 -4.48 -14.68
CA GLY A 163 5.96 -3.04 -14.71
C GLY A 163 5.08 -2.49 -13.59
N LEU A 164 4.74 -3.27 -12.58
CA LEU A 164 4.10 -2.75 -11.35
C LEU A 164 5.08 -1.93 -10.51
N ALA A 165 4.58 -0.94 -9.79
CA ALA A 165 5.29 -0.42 -8.64
C ALA A 165 5.18 -1.43 -7.49
N VAL A 166 6.28 -1.65 -6.76
CA VAL A 166 6.31 -2.58 -5.64
C VAL A 166 6.64 -1.80 -4.37
N LEU A 167 5.63 -1.61 -3.51
CA LEU A 167 5.81 -1.02 -2.19
C LEU A 167 6.29 -2.12 -1.23
N VAL A 168 7.52 -2.00 -0.74
CA VAL A 168 8.12 -2.97 0.19
C VAL A 168 7.97 -2.44 1.61
N GLU A 169 7.09 -3.05 2.40
CA GLU A 169 6.77 -2.63 3.77
C GLU A 169 7.73 -3.27 4.77
N VAL A 170 8.29 -2.44 5.66
CA VAL A 170 9.23 -2.83 6.72
C VAL A 170 8.82 -2.24 8.06
N HIS A 171 9.24 -2.90 9.18
CA HIS A 171 8.88 -2.52 10.54
C HIS A 171 10.10 -2.28 11.45
N ASP A 172 11.28 -2.80 11.08
CA ASP A 172 12.50 -2.69 11.85
C ASP A 172 13.75 -2.66 10.97
N GLU A 173 14.92 -2.53 11.60
CA GLU A 173 16.21 -2.44 10.93
C GLU A 173 16.56 -3.72 10.15
N ALA A 174 16.24 -4.89 10.68
CA ALA A 174 16.53 -6.17 10.02
C ALA A 174 15.68 -6.33 8.74
N GLU A 175 14.43 -5.94 8.77
CA GLU A 175 13.55 -5.92 7.59
C GLU A 175 14.00 -4.86 6.57
N MET A 176 14.48 -3.70 7.05
CA MET A 176 15.04 -2.65 6.18
C MET A 176 16.28 -3.16 5.44
N ASP A 177 17.20 -3.84 6.11
CA ASP A 177 18.38 -4.44 5.46
C ASP A 177 17.98 -5.41 4.35
N ARG A 178 16.95 -6.23 4.55
CA ARG A 178 16.40 -7.16 3.55
C ARG A 178 15.80 -6.43 2.35
N ALA A 179 15.03 -5.36 2.59
CA ALA A 179 14.46 -4.53 1.53
C ALA A 179 15.54 -3.81 0.70
N LEU A 180 16.60 -3.32 1.36
CA LEU A 180 17.75 -2.71 0.70
C LEU A 180 18.58 -3.71 -0.10
N ALA A 181 18.71 -4.96 0.37
CA ALA A 181 19.45 -6.02 -0.31
C ALA A 181 18.83 -6.39 -1.67
N ILE A 182 17.51 -6.33 -1.81
CA ILE A 182 16.82 -6.55 -3.10
C ILE A 182 16.78 -5.30 -3.99
N GLY A 183 17.32 -4.17 -3.51
CA GLY A 183 17.38 -2.93 -4.27
C GLY A 183 16.01 -2.23 -4.44
N ALA A 184 15.08 -2.41 -3.49
CA ALA A 184 13.73 -1.81 -3.55
C ALA A 184 13.79 -0.27 -3.69
N PRO A 185 13.21 0.32 -4.76
CA PRO A 185 13.23 1.77 -4.96
C PRO A 185 12.10 2.49 -4.19
N LEU A 186 11.09 1.75 -3.72
CA LEU A 186 9.92 2.25 -3.00
C LEU A 186 9.76 1.44 -1.71
N ILE A 187 10.02 2.06 -0.57
CA ILE A 187 9.97 1.42 0.75
C ILE A 187 8.93 2.12 1.63
N GLY A 188 8.05 1.32 2.22
CA GLY A 188 7.09 1.75 3.23
C GLY A 188 7.60 1.40 4.62
N VAL A 189 7.67 2.39 5.51
CA VAL A 189 7.93 2.14 6.93
C VAL A 189 6.62 2.19 7.68
N ASN A 190 6.20 1.05 8.19
CA ASN A 190 4.99 0.95 8.99
C ASN A 190 5.30 1.24 10.46
N ASN A 191 4.85 2.40 10.94
CA ASN A 191 5.02 2.85 12.33
C ASN A 191 4.18 2.05 13.34
N ARG A 192 3.30 1.15 12.86
CA ARG A 192 2.49 0.28 13.72
C ARG A 192 3.19 -1.06 13.90
N ASN A 193 3.52 -1.39 15.13
CA ASN A 193 3.98 -2.73 15.47
C ASN A 193 2.82 -3.73 15.29
N LEU A 194 3.05 -4.78 14.49
CA LEU A 194 2.01 -5.76 14.16
C LEU A 194 1.75 -6.78 15.29
N LYS A 195 2.55 -6.75 16.37
CA LYS A 195 2.38 -7.67 17.51
C LYS A 195 1.45 -7.09 18.59
N ASP A 196 1.59 -5.80 18.89
CA ASP A 196 0.88 -5.11 19.99
C ASP A 196 0.05 -3.90 19.54
N PHE A 197 0.11 -3.57 18.22
CA PHE A 197 -0.55 -2.42 17.59
C PHE A 197 -0.11 -1.05 18.10
N VAL A 198 0.95 -0.98 18.88
CA VAL A 198 1.54 0.30 19.29
C VAL A 198 2.07 1.05 18.07
N VAL A 199 1.84 2.36 18.03
CA VAL A 199 2.26 3.25 16.95
C VAL A 199 3.34 4.19 17.46
N ASP A 200 4.48 4.26 16.74
CA ASP A 200 5.59 5.16 17.05
C ASP A 200 6.19 5.72 15.75
N LEU A 201 5.99 7.00 15.48
CA LEU A 201 6.58 7.69 14.32
C LEU A 201 8.13 7.72 14.36
N GLY A 202 8.73 7.51 15.53
CA GLY A 202 10.16 7.34 15.67
C GLY A 202 10.75 6.16 14.91
N VAL A 203 9.92 5.17 14.52
CA VAL A 203 10.35 4.06 13.66
C VAL A 203 10.79 4.60 12.30
N THR A 204 9.96 5.42 11.66
CA THR A 204 10.32 6.08 10.39
C THR A 204 11.59 6.93 10.54
N GLU A 205 11.72 7.70 11.63
CA GLU A 205 12.90 8.55 11.88
C GLU A 205 14.21 7.76 12.02
N ARG A 206 14.13 6.56 12.60
CA ARG A 206 15.30 5.68 12.73
C ARG A 206 15.64 5.02 11.39
N LEU A 207 14.65 4.40 10.74
CA LEU A 207 14.86 3.62 9.54
C LEU A 207 15.21 4.47 8.31
N SER A 208 14.74 5.71 8.25
CA SER A 208 15.07 6.64 7.16
C SER A 208 16.57 6.88 7.01
N LYS A 209 17.34 6.78 8.11
CA LYS A 209 18.80 6.97 8.11
C LYS A 209 19.58 5.86 7.38
N MET A 210 18.93 4.72 7.13
CA MET A 210 19.51 3.59 6.42
C MET A 210 19.31 3.69 4.89
N LEU A 211 18.42 4.59 4.44
CA LEU A 211 18.01 4.65 3.05
C LEU A 211 19.06 5.28 2.13
N ARG A 212 19.07 4.82 0.88
CA ARG A 212 19.85 5.45 -0.19
C ARG A 212 19.09 6.68 -0.71
N PRO A 213 19.77 7.71 -1.22
CA PRO A 213 19.14 8.93 -1.74
C PRO A 213 18.12 8.68 -2.88
N SER A 214 18.27 7.57 -3.61
CA SER A 214 17.39 7.18 -4.71
C SER A 214 16.10 6.47 -4.26
N THR A 215 16.00 6.07 -2.98
CA THR A 215 14.83 5.37 -2.46
C THR A 215 13.74 6.36 -2.06
N LEU A 216 12.51 6.14 -2.55
CA LEU A 216 11.34 6.86 -2.11
C LEU A 216 10.79 6.23 -0.83
N LEU A 217 10.77 7.02 0.25
CA LEU A 217 10.26 6.61 1.55
C LEU A 217 8.78 6.99 1.69
N VAL A 218 7.95 6.01 2.00
CA VAL A 218 6.56 6.16 2.42
C VAL A 218 6.47 5.90 3.92
N ALA A 219 5.92 6.84 4.69
CA ALA A 219 5.61 6.59 6.10
C ALA A 219 4.15 6.12 6.23
N GLU A 220 3.93 5.05 6.98
CA GLU A 220 2.63 4.43 7.14
C GLU A 220 2.22 4.34 8.61
N SER A 221 0.93 4.44 8.87
CA SER A 221 0.31 4.37 10.21
C SER A 221 0.66 5.53 11.15
N GLY A 222 -0.30 5.90 12.00
CA GLY A 222 -0.12 6.88 13.07
C GLY A 222 -0.12 8.34 12.64
N ILE A 223 -0.45 8.63 11.40
CA ILE A 223 -0.44 9.98 10.83
C ILE A 223 -1.84 10.56 10.92
N SER A 224 -2.01 11.65 11.64
CA SER A 224 -3.32 12.27 11.86
C SER A 224 -3.30 13.80 11.82
N THR A 225 -2.13 14.41 11.99
CA THR A 225 -1.98 15.87 12.02
C THR A 225 -0.95 16.35 11.00
N ARG A 226 -1.03 17.63 10.65
CA ARG A 226 0.00 18.27 9.83
C ARG A 226 1.38 18.24 10.51
N ALA A 227 1.41 18.32 11.83
CA ALA A 227 2.67 18.23 12.60
C ALA A 227 3.33 16.84 12.44
N ASP A 228 2.55 15.76 12.39
CA ASP A 228 3.07 14.42 12.09
C ASP A 228 3.71 14.38 10.70
N VAL A 229 3.03 14.98 9.71
CA VAL A 229 3.53 15.05 8.33
C VAL A 229 4.84 15.83 8.27
N GLU A 230 4.91 17.00 8.89
CA GLU A 230 6.15 17.81 8.90
C GLU A 230 7.30 17.08 9.61
N ARG A 231 7.02 16.36 10.69
CA ARG A 231 7.99 15.52 11.39
C ARG A 231 8.56 14.43 10.47
N LEU A 232 7.69 13.74 9.73
CA LEU A 232 8.06 12.68 8.79
C LEU A 232 8.81 13.23 7.56
N LYS A 233 8.39 14.39 7.03
CA LYS A 233 9.12 15.08 5.95
C LYS A 233 10.54 15.44 6.39
N ALA A 234 10.70 15.97 7.61
CA ALA A 234 12.02 16.29 8.18
C ALA A 234 12.92 15.07 8.28
N SER A 235 12.35 13.86 8.40
CA SER A 235 13.07 12.58 8.39
C SER A 235 13.33 12.04 6.98
N GLY A 236 12.93 12.75 5.92
CA GLY A 236 13.14 12.36 4.52
C GLY A 236 12.00 11.59 3.87
N SER A 237 10.83 11.46 4.52
CA SER A 237 9.65 10.88 3.89
C SER A 237 9.16 11.78 2.76
N ARG A 238 8.97 11.19 1.58
CA ARG A 238 8.45 11.86 0.39
C ARG A 238 6.99 11.55 0.14
N ALA A 239 6.46 10.52 0.80
CA ALA A 239 5.06 10.16 0.75
C ALA A 239 4.58 9.61 2.10
N ILE A 240 3.26 9.65 2.29
CA ILE A 240 2.57 9.08 3.43
C ILE A 240 1.42 8.19 2.96
N LEU A 241 1.14 7.11 3.72
CA LEU A 241 -0.03 6.27 3.53
C LEU A 241 -0.96 6.46 4.73
N VAL A 242 -2.16 6.97 4.47
CA VAL A 242 -3.12 7.36 5.51
C VAL A 242 -4.51 6.80 5.19
N GLY A 243 -5.10 6.12 6.16
CA GLY A 243 -6.44 5.56 6.06
C GLY A 243 -7.34 5.96 7.23
N GLU A 244 -7.04 5.48 8.43
CA GLU A 244 -7.94 5.58 9.59
C GLU A 244 -8.36 7.04 9.90
N SER A 245 -7.42 7.97 9.94
CA SER A 245 -7.70 9.38 10.26
C SER A 245 -8.56 10.06 9.17
N LEU A 246 -8.33 9.74 7.90
CA LEU A 246 -9.15 10.25 6.79
C LEU A 246 -10.55 9.66 6.80
N MET A 247 -10.68 8.35 7.01
CA MET A 247 -11.98 7.66 7.04
C MET A 247 -12.88 8.10 8.20
N ARG A 248 -12.28 8.57 9.31
CA ARG A 248 -13.00 9.05 10.50
C ARG A 248 -13.32 10.54 10.49
N SER A 249 -12.78 11.31 9.55
CA SER A 249 -12.83 12.77 9.61
C SER A 249 -14.22 13.38 9.39
N GLY A 250 -15.16 12.66 8.79
CA GLY A 250 -16.47 13.20 8.39
C GLY A 250 -16.41 14.20 7.21
N ASP A 251 -15.26 14.82 6.94
CA ASP A 251 -14.96 15.69 5.81
C ASP A 251 -13.60 15.30 5.22
N ILE A 252 -13.67 14.42 4.24
CA ILE A 252 -12.49 13.88 3.54
C ILE A 252 -11.69 14.98 2.86
N ALA A 253 -12.36 15.93 2.21
CA ALA A 253 -11.70 16.98 1.45
C ALA A 253 -10.84 17.87 2.34
N SER A 254 -11.39 18.34 3.45
CA SER A 254 -10.66 19.15 4.44
C SER A 254 -9.52 18.36 5.10
N ALA A 255 -9.75 17.08 5.45
CA ALA A 255 -8.74 16.25 6.08
C ALA A 255 -7.55 15.97 5.16
N VAL A 256 -7.79 15.66 3.89
CA VAL A 256 -6.74 15.49 2.89
C VAL A 256 -5.98 16.78 2.70
N GLY A 257 -6.67 17.91 2.43
CA GLY A 257 -6.04 19.20 2.24
C GLY A 257 -5.13 19.60 3.41
N PHE A 258 -5.62 19.40 4.64
CA PHE A 258 -4.84 19.66 5.86
C PHE A 258 -3.55 18.83 5.93
N LEU A 259 -3.61 17.55 5.63
CA LEU A 259 -2.41 16.68 5.68
C LEU A 259 -1.39 17.03 4.60
N ILE A 260 -1.82 17.30 3.36
CA ILE A 260 -0.90 17.56 2.24
C ILE A 260 -0.43 19.02 2.13
N GLY A 261 -0.92 19.92 2.99
CA GLY A 261 -0.53 21.33 2.98
C GLY A 261 -1.15 22.14 1.85
N LYS A 262 -2.44 21.87 1.57
CA LYS A 262 -3.24 22.60 0.57
C LYS A 262 -4.05 23.70 1.22
#